data_b0845b67891d03586409a8766bfc11f2
#
_entry.id   b0845b67891d03586409a8766bfc11f2
#
_cell.length_a   1.000
_cell.length_b   1.000
_cell.length_c   1.000
_cell.angle_alpha   90.00
_cell.angle_beta   90.00
_cell.angle_gamma   90.00
#
_symmetry.space_group_name_H-M   'P 1'
#
loop_
_entity.id
_entity.type
_entity.pdbx_description
1 polymer ?
#
loop_
_entity_poly.entity_id
_entity_poly.type
_entity_poly.pdbx_seq_one_letter_code
_entity_poly.pdbx_strand_id
1 'polypeptide(L)'
;MRAPFGADATAPPTFVGVVHLLPLPGAPRHAGGFEPVLERARSDAAALCAGGCDALIVENFGDVPFFAGRVPAETVAAMTLAVAEVRRVAPHVLVGVNVLRNDARSALGICAASGAEFIRVNVHTGAAVTDQGLISGQAADTLRERARLAPGVKILADVHVKHATPMGSESLVQAAQDTLLRGLADALIVSGAATGEAPAGASVRTLRAAVDGPLLLGSGLDLERADEL
;
A
#
# COMPACT_ATOMS: atom_id res chain seq x y z
N MET A 1 -13.59 -7.90 -16.64
CA MET A 1 -12.38 -7.51 -15.88
C MET A 1 -12.66 -7.87 -14.43
N ARG A 2 -11.87 -8.76 -13.80
CA ARG A 2 -12.03 -9.15 -12.39
C ARG A 2 -11.91 -7.90 -11.51
N ALA A 3 -12.76 -7.77 -10.49
CA ALA A 3 -12.51 -6.83 -9.39
C ALA A 3 -11.41 -7.46 -8.50
N PRO A 4 -10.15 -7.05 -8.57
CA PRO A 4 -9.04 -7.78 -7.97
C PRO A 4 -9.04 -7.76 -6.44
N PHE A 5 -9.88 -6.92 -5.85
CA PHE A 5 -10.09 -6.82 -4.41
C PHE A 5 -11.56 -7.12 -4.07
N GLY A 6 -12.15 -8.11 -4.74
CA GLY A 6 -13.50 -8.58 -4.45
C GLY A 6 -13.53 -9.55 -3.27
N ALA A 7 -14.64 -9.58 -2.53
CA ALA A 7 -14.87 -10.50 -1.42
C ALA A 7 -15.29 -11.91 -1.87
N ASP A 8 -15.07 -12.30 -3.12
CA ASP A 8 -15.41 -13.63 -3.61
C ASP A 8 -14.40 -14.65 -3.09
N ALA A 9 -14.76 -15.36 -2.04
CA ALA A 9 -13.94 -16.38 -1.40
C ALA A 9 -13.67 -17.62 -2.32
N THR A 10 -14.37 -17.74 -3.45
CA THR A 10 -14.16 -18.81 -4.42
C THR A 10 -13.18 -18.43 -5.52
N ALA A 11 -12.83 -17.14 -5.63
CA ALA A 11 -11.82 -16.69 -6.58
C ALA A 11 -10.42 -17.06 -6.09
N PRO A 12 -9.47 -17.40 -7.00
CA PRO A 12 -8.08 -17.57 -6.58
C PRO A 12 -7.55 -16.29 -5.94
N PRO A 13 -6.62 -16.43 -4.97
CA PRO A 13 -6.04 -15.28 -4.29
C PRO A 13 -5.38 -14.30 -5.28
N THR A 14 -5.49 -13.01 -4.99
CA THR A 14 -4.85 -11.95 -5.78
C THR A 14 -3.40 -11.82 -5.34
N PHE A 15 -2.47 -11.96 -6.27
CA PHE A 15 -1.05 -11.76 -6.01
C PHE A 15 -0.62 -10.33 -6.35
N VAL A 16 -0.20 -9.56 -5.34
CA VAL A 16 0.20 -8.16 -5.47
C VAL A 16 1.71 -8.03 -5.31
N GLY A 17 2.40 -7.63 -6.37
CA GLY A 17 3.83 -7.33 -6.34
C GLY A 17 4.10 -5.90 -5.87
N VAL A 18 5.26 -5.68 -5.26
CA VAL A 18 5.67 -4.34 -4.82
C VAL A 18 6.93 -3.90 -5.56
N VAL A 19 6.83 -2.76 -6.25
CA VAL A 19 7.94 -2.07 -6.90
C VAL A 19 8.50 -1.05 -5.92
N HIS A 20 9.62 -1.38 -5.27
CA HIS A 20 10.33 -0.50 -4.37
C HIS A 20 11.24 0.44 -5.17
N LEU A 21 10.89 1.71 -5.24
CA LEU A 21 11.71 2.71 -5.93
C LEU A 21 13.05 2.92 -5.23
N LEU A 22 14.10 3.14 -6.03
CA LEU A 22 15.36 3.68 -5.54
C LEU A 22 15.12 5.08 -4.95
N PRO A 23 16.07 5.60 -4.12
CA PRO A 23 15.93 6.93 -3.53
C PRO A 23 15.63 7.99 -4.59
N LEU A 24 14.54 8.73 -4.39
CA LEU A 24 14.06 9.76 -5.31
C LEU A 24 14.84 11.07 -5.17
N PRO A 25 14.79 11.98 -6.18
CA PRO A 25 15.36 13.31 -6.05
C PRO A 25 14.87 14.01 -4.76
N GLY A 26 15.81 14.52 -3.97
CA GLY A 26 15.56 15.10 -2.65
C GLY A 26 15.71 14.14 -1.48
N ALA A 27 15.68 12.81 -1.70
CA ALA A 27 15.95 11.84 -0.65
C ALA A 27 17.45 11.83 -0.26
N PRO A 28 17.79 11.61 1.04
CA PRO A 28 19.18 11.67 1.51
C PRO A 28 20.14 10.70 0.81
N ARG A 29 19.63 9.58 0.31
CA ARG A 29 20.41 8.54 -0.37
C ARG A 29 20.34 8.62 -1.90
N HIS A 30 19.75 9.69 -2.45
CA HIS A 30 19.68 9.84 -3.91
C HIS A 30 21.08 9.98 -4.49
N ALA A 31 21.44 9.10 -5.41
CA ALA A 31 22.79 9.04 -5.98
C ALA A 31 22.95 9.84 -7.29
N GLY A 32 21.98 10.73 -7.59
CA GLY A 32 21.97 11.55 -8.80
C GLY A 32 21.39 10.85 -10.02
N GLY A 33 20.69 11.65 -10.83
CA GLY A 33 19.98 11.15 -12.01
C GLY A 33 18.68 10.43 -11.69
N PHE A 34 17.65 10.66 -12.50
CA PHE A 34 16.36 10.01 -12.29
C PHE A 34 16.16 8.77 -13.18
N GLU A 35 16.90 8.66 -14.29
CA GLU A 35 16.76 7.52 -15.21
C GLU A 35 17.03 6.16 -14.54
N PRO A 36 18.07 5.99 -13.66
CA PRO A 36 18.26 4.73 -12.94
C PRO A 36 17.05 4.30 -12.09
N VAL A 37 16.30 5.27 -11.53
CA VAL A 37 15.08 4.99 -10.76
C VAL A 37 14.01 4.42 -11.68
N LEU A 38 13.80 5.04 -12.85
CA LEU A 38 12.83 4.58 -13.84
C LEU A 38 13.21 3.22 -14.43
N GLU A 39 14.47 3.02 -14.74
CA GLU A 39 14.97 1.74 -15.28
C GLU A 39 14.75 0.60 -14.29
N ARG A 40 15.07 0.82 -13.01
CA ARG A 40 14.81 -0.15 -11.95
C ARG A 40 13.33 -0.43 -11.80
N ALA A 41 12.49 0.59 -11.79
CA ALA A 41 11.03 0.42 -11.68
C ALA A 41 10.45 -0.39 -12.86
N ARG A 42 10.90 -0.12 -14.10
CA ARG A 42 10.53 -0.89 -15.28
C ARG A 42 10.93 -2.36 -15.19
N SER A 43 12.18 -2.60 -14.78
CA SER A 43 12.74 -3.96 -14.64
C SER A 43 11.99 -4.77 -13.59
N ASP A 44 11.76 -4.20 -12.41
CA ASP A 44 11.04 -4.86 -11.32
C ASP A 44 9.57 -5.13 -11.73
N ALA A 45 8.89 -4.17 -12.35
CA ALA A 45 7.52 -4.35 -12.82
C ALA A 45 7.42 -5.46 -13.88
N ALA A 46 8.34 -5.49 -14.84
CA ALA A 46 8.37 -6.53 -15.87
C ALA A 46 8.60 -7.92 -15.26
N ALA A 47 9.54 -8.04 -14.31
CA ALA A 47 9.83 -9.30 -13.61
C ALA A 47 8.62 -9.80 -12.79
N LEU A 48 7.95 -8.90 -12.06
CA LEU A 48 6.75 -9.23 -11.28
C LEU A 48 5.60 -9.68 -12.18
N CYS A 49 5.37 -9.00 -13.30
CA CYS A 49 4.37 -9.41 -14.28
C CYS A 49 4.69 -10.78 -14.90
N ALA A 50 5.95 -11.03 -15.24
CA ALA A 50 6.38 -12.34 -15.73
C ALA A 50 6.21 -13.46 -14.69
N GLY A 51 6.29 -13.10 -13.39
CA GLY A 51 5.99 -13.98 -12.25
C GLY A 51 4.50 -14.17 -11.97
N GLY A 52 3.60 -13.57 -12.74
CA GLY A 52 2.15 -13.78 -12.62
C GLY A 52 1.43 -12.89 -11.63
N CYS A 53 1.98 -11.70 -11.29
CA CYS A 53 1.27 -10.73 -10.45
C CYS A 53 -0.03 -10.24 -11.11
N ASP A 54 -1.09 -10.14 -10.32
CA ASP A 54 -2.38 -9.57 -10.72
C ASP A 54 -2.42 -8.05 -10.56
N ALA A 55 -1.62 -7.51 -9.65
CA ALA A 55 -1.51 -6.08 -9.39
C ALA A 55 -0.09 -5.70 -8.92
N LEU A 56 0.27 -4.43 -9.05
CA LEU A 56 1.53 -3.87 -8.58
C LEU A 56 1.28 -2.67 -7.66
N ILE A 57 2.10 -2.50 -6.62
CA ILE A 57 2.17 -1.28 -5.81
C ILE A 57 3.51 -0.61 -6.05
N VAL A 58 3.52 0.66 -6.42
CA VAL A 58 4.73 1.48 -6.52
C VAL A 58 4.91 2.25 -5.21
N GLU A 59 6.07 2.07 -4.57
CA GLU A 59 6.36 2.58 -3.23
C GLU A 59 7.72 3.30 -3.19
N ASN A 60 7.78 4.49 -2.59
CA ASN A 60 9.02 5.25 -2.43
C ASN A 60 9.91 4.73 -1.29
N PHE A 61 10.13 3.42 -1.27
CA PHE A 61 10.83 2.72 -0.18
C PHE A 61 12.28 3.17 0.01
N GLY A 62 12.94 3.65 -1.03
CA GLY A 62 14.31 4.16 -0.98
C GLY A 62 14.48 5.50 -0.25
N ASP A 63 13.40 6.22 0.02
CA ASP A 63 13.44 7.60 0.55
C ASP A 63 13.69 7.70 2.07
N VAL A 64 14.20 6.63 2.67
CA VAL A 64 14.48 6.64 4.12
C VAL A 64 15.49 7.73 4.52
N PRO A 65 15.24 8.45 5.65
CA PRO A 65 14.08 8.38 6.55
C PRO A 65 12.84 9.07 5.94
N PHE A 66 11.66 8.47 6.17
CA PHE A 66 10.41 8.97 5.58
C PHE A 66 9.87 10.19 6.33
N PHE A 67 9.09 11.02 5.63
CA PHE A 67 8.25 12.02 6.26
C PHE A 67 7.05 11.35 6.95
N ALA A 68 6.68 11.81 8.14
CA ALA A 68 5.51 11.28 8.86
C ALA A 68 4.19 11.54 8.11
N GLY A 69 4.10 12.68 7.44
CA GLY A 69 2.93 13.14 6.70
C GLY A 69 3.26 13.44 5.24
N ARG A 70 3.01 14.67 4.82
CA ARG A 70 3.19 15.08 3.42
C ARG A 70 4.63 15.03 2.96
N VAL A 71 4.82 14.43 1.80
CA VAL A 71 6.08 14.45 1.07
C VAL A 71 6.24 15.76 0.27
N PRO A 72 7.48 16.19 -0.05
CA PRO A 72 7.72 17.35 -0.88
C PRO A 72 7.27 17.13 -2.34
N ALA A 73 7.13 18.24 -3.08
CA ALA A 73 6.60 18.24 -4.44
C ALA A 73 7.45 17.42 -5.43
N GLU A 74 8.77 17.43 -5.26
CA GLU A 74 9.70 16.63 -6.07
C GLU A 74 9.47 15.11 -5.93
N THR A 75 9.13 14.62 -4.73
CA THR A 75 8.76 13.22 -4.51
C THR A 75 7.47 12.88 -5.26
N VAL A 76 6.45 13.75 -5.19
CA VAL A 76 5.19 13.54 -5.92
C VAL A 76 5.43 13.51 -7.43
N ALA A 77 6.22 14.46 -7.96
CA ALA A 77 6.55 14.54 -9.38
C ALA A 77 7.30 13.27 -9.83
N ALA A 78 8.34 12.86 -9.10
CA ALA A 78 9.12 11.67 -9.41
C ALA A 78 8.28 10.39 -9.37
N MET A 79 7.47 10.21 -8.33
CA MET A 79 6.58 9.06 -8.22
C MET A 79 5.53 9.04 -9.34
N THR A 80 5.00 10.18 -9.75
CA THR A 80 4.04 10.26 -10.87
C THR A 80 4.65 9.70 -12.15
N LEU A 81 5.88 10.09 -12.46
CA LEU A 81 6.61 9.58 -13.63
C LEU A 81 6.90 8.08 -13.50
N ALA A 82 7.36 7.63 -12.34
CA ALA A 82 7.64 6.21 -12.11
C ALA A 82 6.37 5.34 -12.23
N VAL A 83 5.24 5.79 -11.68
CA VAL A 83 3.96 5.07 -11.80
C VAL A 83 3.48 5.03 -13.25
N ALA A 84 3.61 6.12 -14.00
CA ALA A 84 3.27 6.15 -15.43
C ALA A 84 4.13 5.15 -16.23
N GLU A 85 5.44 5.06 -15.94
CA GLU A 85 6.33 4.08 -16.58
C GLU A 85 5.98 2.64 -16.21
N VAL A 86 5.69 2.35 -14.93
CA VAL A 86 5.24 1.01 -14.50
C VAL A 86 3.96 0.61 -15.24
N ARG A 87 2.98 1.51 -15.33
CA ARG A 87 1.73 1.25 -16.08
C ARG A 87 1.98 1.00 -17.58
N ARG A 88 2.95 1.68 -18.17
CA ARG A 88 3.31 1.49 -19.57
C ARG A 88 3.90 0.10 -19.85
N VAL A 89 4.70 -0.45 -18.93
CA VAL A 89 5.31 -1.79 -19.08
C VAL A 89 4.41 -2.91 -18.57
N ALA A 90 3.42 -2.58 -17.74
CA ALA A 90 2.48 -3.54 -17.13
C ALA A 90 1.00 -3.19 -17.46
N PRO A 91 0.60 -3.10 -18.75
CA PRO A 91 -0.71 -2.57 -19.14
C PRO A 91 -1.90 -3.47 -18.78
N HIS A 92 -1.64 -4.71 -18.39
CA HIS A 92 -2.67 -5.72 -18.12
C HIS A 92 -2.91 -5.99 -16.64
N VAL A 93 -2.13 -5.37 -15.76
CA VAL A 93 -2.27 -5.48 -14.30
C VAL A 93 -2.68 -4.15 -13.70
N LEU A 94 -3.33 -4.19 -12.55
CA LEU A 94 -3.68 -2.97 -11.83
C LEU A 94 -2.42 -2.39 -11.17
N VAL A 95 -2.31 -1.07 -11.18
CA VAL A 95 -1.21 -0.38 -10.51
C VAL A 95 -1.74 0.51 -9.40
N GLY A 96 -1.18 0.36 -8.22
CA GLY A 96 -1.45 1.18 -7.05
C GLY A 96 -0.23 1.95 -6.58
N VAL A 97 -0.45 2.83 -5.63
CA VAL A 97 0.54 3.76 -5.10
C VAL A 97 0.56 3.73 -3.58
N ASN A 98 1.75 3.64 -2.99
CA ASN A 98 1.95 3.89 -1.57
C ASN A 98 3.00 5.00 -1.40
N VAL A 99 2.61 6.12 -0.82
CA VAL A 99 3.52 7.23 -0.52
C VAL A 99 3.87 7.20 0.96
N LEU A 100 5.05 6.71 1.24
CA LEU A 100 5.55 6.56 2.60
C LEU A 100 5.94 7.92 3.23
N ARG A 101 5.68 8.16 4.56
CA ARG A 101 5.15 7.07 5.43
C ARG A 101 3.63 6.96 5.40
N ASN A 102 2.86 8.05 5.18
CA ASN A 102 1.40 8.05 5.27
C ASN A 102 0.74 9.19 4.46
N ASP A 103 1.27 9.52 3.29
CA ASP A 103 0.71 10.61 2.47
C ASP A 103 -0.33 10.10 1.45
N ALA A 104 -1.51 9.74 1.96
CA ALA A 104 -2.62 9.28 1.14
C ALA A 104 -3.10 10.35 0.13
N ARG A 105 -2.98 11.63 0.46
CA ARG A 105 -3.38 12.72 -0.43
C ARG A 105 -2.49 12.79 -1.68
N SER A 106 -1.18 12.73 -1.49
CA SER A 106 -0.24 12.70 -2.62
C SER A 106 -0.42 11.42 -3.45
N ALA A 107 -0.67 10.27 -2.81
CA ALA A 107 -0.98 9.03 -3.52
C ALA A 107 -2.22 9.16 -4.41
N LEU A 108 -3.31 9.78 -3.92
CA LEU A 108 -4.51 10.06 -4.72
C LEU A 108 -4.23 11.02 -5.87
N GLY A 109 -3.40 12.06 -5.65
CA GLY A 109 -2.96 12.97 -6.70
C GLY A 109 -2.16 12.27 -7.80
N ILE A 110 -1.26 11.38 -7.42
CA ILE A 110 -0.49 10.54 -8.36
C ILE A 110 -1.44 9.62 -9.13
N CYS A 111 -2.41 8.97 -8.48
CA CYS A 111 -3.41 8.15 -9.14
C CYS A 111 -4.22 8.95 -10.16
N ALA A 112 -4.69 10.14 -9.79
CA ALA A 112 -5.46 11.02 -10.68
C ALA A 112 -4.67 11.42 -11.93
N ALA A 113 -3.35 11.65 -11.79
CA ALA A 113 -2.49 12.05 -12.89
C ALA A 113 -2.01 10.88 -13.77
N SER A 114 -1.73 9.73 -13.16
CA SER A 114 -1.17 8.56 -13.85
C SER A 114 -2.21 7.54 -14.29
N GLY A 115 -3.43 7.59 -13.74
CA GLY A 115 -4.50 6.62 -13.94
C GLY A 115 -4.30 5.34 -13.12
N ALA A 116 -3.49 5.34 -12.06
CA ALA A 116 -3.39 4.22 -11.13
C ALA A 116 -4.73 4.00 -10.39
N GLU A 117 -5.02 2.75 -10.03
CA GLU A 117 -6.36 2.31 -9.68
C GLU A 117 -6.59 2.12 -8.17
N PHE A 118 -5.54 2.09 -7.36
CA PHE A 118 -5.66 1.98 -5.91
C PHE A 118 -4.51 2.66 -5.17
N ILE A 119 -4.72 2.92 -3.89
CA ILE A 119 -3.67 3.36 -2.96
C ILE A 119 -3.56 2.41 -1.79
N ARG A 120 -2.35 2.30 -1.22
CA ARG A 120 -2.14 1.73 0.11
C ARG A 120 -1.96 2.86 1.11
N VAL A 121 -2.59 2.74 2.29
CA VAL A 121 -2.49 3.70 3.39
C VAL A 121 -2.06 2.98 4.65
N ASN A 122 -0.93 3.37 5.24
CA ASN A 122 -0.33 2.65 6.36
C ASN A 122 -1.04 2.92 7.70
N VAL A 123 -1.55 4.14 7.93
CA VAL A 123 -2.38 4.50 9.08
C VAL A 123 -3.60 5.25 8.55
N HIS A 124 -4.69 4.54 8.32
CA HIS A 124 -5.92 5.12 7.77
C HIS A 124 -6.87 5.60 8.87
N THR A 125 -7.01 4.82 9.94
CA THR A 125 -7.78 5.11 11.15
C THR A 125 -6.89 5.01 12.39
N GLY A 126 -7.34 5.54 13.53
CA GLY A 126 -6.58 5.51 14.77
C GLY A 126 -5.28 6.32 14.72
N ALA A 127 -4.30 5.92 15.51
CA ALA A 127 -2.96 6.51 15.55
C ALA A 127 -1.91 5.47 15.95
N ALA A 128 -0.66 5.69 15.52
CA ALA A 128 0.46 4.83 15.86
C ALA A 128 1.74 5.63 16.12
N VAL A 129 2.58 5.15 17.03
CA VAL A 129 3.94 5.64 17.24
C VAL A 129 4.88 4.87 16.34
N THR A 130 5.65 5.58 15.52
CA THR A 130 6.57 5.05 14.53
C THR A 130 7.96 5.67 14.69
N ASP A 131 8.93 5.22 13.91
CA ASP A 131 10.25 5.86 13.80
C ASP A 131 10.20 7.30 13.24
N GLN A 132 9.09 7.69 12.59
CA GLN A 132 8.82 9.07 12.19
C GLN A 132 8.08 9.88 13.27
N GLY A 133 7.83 9.30 14.43
CA GLY A 133 7.01 9.90 15.50
C GLY A 133 5.55 9.46 15.43
N LEU A 134 4.64 10.30 15.89
CA LEU A 134 3.21 10.02 15.90
C LEU A 134 2.61 10.20 14.51
N ILE A 135 1.94 9.16 14.03
CA ILE A 135 1.13 9.20 12.81
C ILE A 135 -0.33 8.97 13.17
N SER A 136 -1.20 9.87 12.73
CA SER A 136 -2.65 9.78 12.92
C SER A 136 -3.35 9.48 11.62
N GLY A 137 -4.37 8.63 11.68
CA GLY A 137 -5.25 8.32 10.55
C GLY A 137 -6.02 9.55 10.07
N GLN A 138 -6.14 9.68 8.75
CA GLN A 138 -6.80 10.79 8.08
C GLN A 138 -7.91 10.30 7.15
N ALA A 139 -8.66 9.27 7.57
CA ALA A 139 -9.69 8.65 6.75
C ALA A 139 -10.70 9.68 6.19
N ALA A 140 -11.15 10.62 7.03
CA ALA A 140 -12.11 11.64 6.63
C ALA A 140 -11.60 12.51 5.47
N ASP A 141 -10.34 12.95 5.55
CA ASP A 141 -9.72 13.77 4.49
C ASP A 141 -9.41 12.93 3.25
N THR A 142 -8.89 11.71 3.44
CA THR A 142 -8.58 10.78 2.36
C THR A 142 -9.82 10.46 1.52
N LEU A 143 -10.96 10.18 2.15
CA LEU A 143 -12.20 9.88 1.44
C LEU A 143 -12.76 11.08 0.67
N ARG A 144 -12.70 12.26 1.25
CA ARG A 144 -13.13 13.50 0.58
C ARG A 144 -12.23 13.83 -0.61
N GLU A 145 -10.93 13.66 -0.44
CA GLU A 145 -9.97 13.89 -1.51
C GLU A 145 -10.12 12.84 -2.62
N ARG A 146 -10.37 11.57 -2.27
CA ARG A 146 -10.71 10.52 -3.25
C ARG A 146 -11.94 10.93 -4.07
N ALA A 147 -13.02 11.32 -3.42
CA ALA A 147 -14.24 11.71 -4.10
C ALA A 147 -14.04 12.90 -5.06
N ARG A 148 -13.12 13.81 -4.70
CA ARG A 148 -12.82 15.01 -5.50
C ARG A 148 -11.88 14.74 -6.68
N LEU A 149 -10.81 13.94 -6.47
CA LEU A 149 -9.73 13.75 -7.43
C LEU A 149 -9.82 12.47 -8.23
N ALA A 150 -10.20 11.38 -7.58
CA ALA A 150 -10.05 10.03 -8.13
C ALA A 150 -11.14 9.09 -7.58
N PRO A 151 -12.44 9.32 -7.88
CA PRO A 151 -13.56 8.63 -7.22
C PRO A 151 -13.57 7.12 -7.43
N GLY A 152 -12.91 6.61 -8.47
CA GLY A 152 -12.80 5.18 -8.75
C GLY A 152 -11.64 4.47 -8.03
N VAL A 153 -10.71 5.23 -7.42
CA VAL A 153 -9.51 4.66 -6.77
C VAL A 153 -9.89 3.92 -5.49
N LYS A 154 -9.37 2.70 -5.34
CA LYS A 154 -9.58 1.87 -4.15
C LYS A 154 -8.58 2.21 -3.04
N ILE A 155 -9.00 2.10 -1.79
CA ILE A 155 -8.17 2.33 -0.60
C ILE A 155 -7.93 0.99 0.09
N LEU A 156 -6.68 0.53 0.08
CA LEU A 156 -6.20 -0.62 0.81
C LEU A 156 -5.49 -0.10 2.07
N ALA A 157 -6.00 -0.43 3.25
CA ALA A 157 -5.50 0.13 4.50
C ALA A 157 -4.85 -0.94 5.37
N ASP A 158 -3.64 -0.65 5.87
CA ASP A 158 -3.00 -1.52 6.87
C ASP A 158 -3.78 -1.47 8.19
N VAL A 159 -3.87 -2.63 8.85
CA VAL A 159 -4.35 -2.78 10.23
C VAL A 159 -3.16 -3.14 11.10
N HIS A 160 -2.85 -2.31 12.08
CA HIS A 160 -1.64 -2.42 12.91
C HIS A 160 -0.38 -2.58 12.05
N VAL A 161 -0.09 -1.55 11.26
CA VAL A 161 1.03 -1.57 10.32
C VAL A 161 2.36 -1.90 11.01
N LYS A 162 3.22 -2.66 10.33
CA LYS A 162 4.57 -2.99 10.81
C LYS A 162 5.43 -1.75 11.10
N HIS A 163 6.44 -1.90 11.96
CA HIS A 163 7.30 -0.80 12.44
C HIS A 163 6.51 0.33 13.11
N ALA A 164 5.42 -0.03 13.78
CA ALA A 164 4.56 0.92 14.48
C ALA A 164 3.93 0.26 15.71
N THR A 165 3.73 1.07 16.75
CA THR A 165 2.97 0.66 17.94
C THR A 165 1.66 1.42 17.96
N PRO A 166 0.50 0.74 17.84
CA PRO A 166 -0.80 1.39 17.91
C PRO A 166 -0.95 2.18 19.23
N MET A 167 -1.55 3.35 19.16
CA MET A 167 -1.91 4.10 20.36
C MET A 167 -3.28 3.64 20.87
N GLY A 168 -3.31 3.24 22.15
CA GLY A 168 -4.51 2.74 22.80
C GLY A 168 -4.49 1.22 22.98
N SER A 169 -5.56 0.70 23.59
CA SER A 169 -5.75 -0.75 23.90
C SER A 169 -6.63 -1.46 22.88
N GLU A 170 -6.78 -0.90 21.71
CA GLU A 170 -7.63 -1.41 20.64
C GLU A 170 -7.15 -2.78 20.16
N SER A 171 -8.06 -3.74 20.10
CA SER A 171 -7.74 -5.06 19.56
C SER A 171 -7.59 -5.00 18.03
N LEU A 172 -6.83 -5.94 17.46
CA LEU A 172 -6.68 -6.06 16.00
C LEU A 172 -8.03 -6.16 15.27
N VAL A 173 -9.01 -6.86 15.88
CA VAL A 173 -10.38 -6.99 15.36
C VAL A 173 -11.10 -5.65 15.35
N GLN A 174 -11.02 -4.90 16.45
CA GLN A 174 -11.66 -3.58 16.53
C GLN A 174 -11.05 -2.62 15.51
N ALA A 175 -9.72 -2.58 15.41
CA ALA A 175 -9.02 -1.76 14.43
C ALA A 175 -9.44 -2.11 12.99
N ALA A 176 -9.58 -3.39 12.67
CA ALA A 176 -10.04 -3.86 11.36
C ALA A 176 -11.48 -3.41 11.06
N GLN A 177 -12.39 -3.59 12.01
CA GLN A 177 -13.78 -3.16 11.89
C GLN A 177 -13.89 -1.64 11.73
N ASP A 178 -13.17 -0.88 12.55
CA ASP A 178 -13.15 0.59 12.43
C ASP A 178 -12.58 1.05 11.08
N THR A 179 -11.56 0.38 10.58
CA THR A 179 -10.96 0.70 9.27
C THR A 179 -11.93 0.43 8.12
N LEU A 180 -12.67 -0.67 8.14
CA LEU A 180 -13.66 -0.98 7.10
C LEU A 180 -14.95 -0.17 7.26
N LEU A 181 -15.55 -0.16 8.47
CA LEU A 181 -16.91 0.34 8.66
C LEU A 181 -16.96 1.85 8.90
N ARG A 182 -15.95 2.41 9.57
CA ARG A 182 -15.88 3.84 9.90
C ARG A 182 -14.87 4.58 9.00
N GLY A 183 -13.75 3.94 8.67
CA GLY A 183 -12.76 4.44 7.74
C GLY A 183 -13.13 4.24 6.29
N LEU A 184 -14.12 3.37 5.98
CA LEU A 184 -14.60 3.07 4.63
C LEU A 184 -13.45 2.69 3.67
N ALA A 185 -12.46 1.95 4.17
CA ALA A 185 -11.46 1.33 3.33
C ALA A 185 -12.10 0.24 2.46
N ASP A 186 -11.60 0.06 1.24
CA ASP A 186 -12.10 -0.96 0.30
C ASP A 186 -11.52 -2.36 0.60
N ALA A 187 -10.34 -2.43 1.23
CA ALA A 187 -9.70 -3.67 1.66
C ALA A 187 -8.77 -3.43 2.86
N LEU A 188 -8.49 -4.49 3.60
CA LEU A 188 -7.52 -4.49 4.70
C LEU A 188 -6.21 -5.15 4.28
N ILE A 189 -5.10 -4.65 4.82
CA ILE A 189 -3.79 -5.30 4.74
C ILE A 189 -3.33 -5.65 6.14
N VAL A 190 -2.96 -6.92 6.36
CA VAL A 190 -2.41 -7.42 7.61
C VAL A 190 -0.98 -7.84 7.38
N SER A 191 -0.06 -7.34 8.21
CA SER A 191 1.37 -7.63 8.13
C SER A 191 1.86 -8.28 9.41
N GLY A 192 3.00 -8.95 9.35
CA GLY A 192 3.75 -9.34 10.55
C GLY A 192 4.32 -8.13 11.28
N ALA A 193 5.01 -8.34 12.39
CA ALA A 193 5.58 -7.28 13.23
C ALA A 193 6.71 -6.52 12.53
N ALA A 194 7.48 -7.18 11.67
CA ALA A 194 8.61 -6.61 10.95
C ALA A 194 8.59 -6.95 9.44
N THR A 195 9.47 -6.30 8.68
CA THR A 195 9.65 -6.59 7.25
C THR A 195 10.16 -8.03 7.06
N GLY A 196 9.49 -8.80 6.21
CA GLY A 196 9.81 -10.21 5.95
C GLY A 196 9.17 -11.19 6.95
N GLU A 197 8.46 -10.70 7.98
CA GLU A 197 7.68 -11.54 8.86
C GLU A 197 6.23 -11.65 8.37
N ALA A 198 5.72 -12.89 8.31
CA ALA A 198 4.32 -13.15 8.02
C ALA A 198 3.44 -12.82 9.24
N PRO A 199 2.20 -12.38 9.04
CA PRO A 199 1.24 -12.33 10.14
C PRO A 199 0.99 -13.74 10.69
N ALA A 200 0.78 -13.86 11.99
CA ALA A 200 0.42 -15.14 12.58
C ALA A 200 -0.89 -15.66 11.97
N GLY A 201 -0.92 -16.93 11.54
CA GLY A 201 -2.11 -17.52 10.91
C GLY A 201 -3.36 -17.46 11.80
N ALA A 202 -3.18 -17.52 13.15
CA ALA A 202 -4.27 -17.33 14.10
C ALA A 202 -4.88 -15.91 14.00
N SER A 203 -4.04 -14.88 13.83
CA SER A 203 -4.52 -13.50 13.67
C SER A 203 -5.30 -13.33 12.36
N VAL A 204 -4.82 -13.93 11.27
CA VAL A 204 -5.50 -13.90 9.97
C VAL A 204 -6.87 -14.56 10.06
N ARG A 205 -6.95 -15.77 10.65
CA ARG A 205 -8.23 -16.48 10.85
C ARG A 205 -9.20 -15.69 11.74
N THR A 206 -8.68 -15.10 12.83
CA THR A 206 -9.49 -14.27 13.74
C THR A 206 -10.06 -13.06 12.98
N LEU A 207 -9.26 -12.39 12.19
CA LEU A 207 -9.74 -11.27 11.36
C LEU A 207 -10.72 -11.73 10.31
N ARG A 208 -10.44 -12.82 9.60
CA ARG A 208 -11.36 -13.35 8.56
C ARG A 208 -12.75 -13.68 9.14
N ALA A 209 -12.81 -14.17 10.36
CA ALA A 209 -14.07 -14.45 11.05
C ALA A 209 -14.81 -13.19 11.51
N ALA A 210 -14.11 -12.07 11.66
CA ALA A 210 -14.65 -10.83 12.23
C ALA A 210 -15.01 -9.75 11.20
N VAL A 211 -14.57 -9.89 9.94
CA VAL A 211 -14.78 -8.90 8.87
C VAL A 211 -15.18 -9.57 7.56
N ASP A 212 -16.11 -8.96 6.82
CA ASP A 212 -16.60 -9.46 5.54
C ASP A 212 -15.87 -8.85 4.32
N GLY A 213 -14.97 -7.89 4.53
CA GLY A 213 -14.22 -7.21 3.48
C GLY A 213 -13.04 -8.02 2.94
N PRO A 214 -12.45 -7.62 1.79
CA PRO A 214 -11.21 -8.20 1.29
C PRO A 214 -10.07 -8.04 2.29
N LEU A 215 -9.28 -9.12 2.47
CA LEU A 215 -8.15 -9.19 3.39
C LEU A 215 -6.91 -9.63 2.63
N LEU A 216 -5.86 -8.79 2.65
CA LEU A 216 -4.59 -9.04 2.02
C LEU A 216 -3.52 -9.30 3.07
N LEU A 217 -2.56 -10.15 2.76
CA LEU A 217 -1.38 -10.40 3.58
C LEU A 217 -0.22 -9.58 3.05
N GLY A 218 0.32 -8.71 3.88
CA GLY A 218 1.29 -7.70 3.46
C GLY A 218 2.70 -7.92 3.98
N SER A 219 3.34 -9.03 3.70
CA SER A 219 4.77 -9.30 3.93
C SER A 219 5.02 -10.73 4.43
N GLY A 220 6.23 -11.24 4.22
CA GLY A 220 6.71 -12.49 4.81
C GLY A 220 5.99 -13.76 4.33
N LEU A 221 5.22 -13.66 3.26
CA LEU A 221 4.60 -14.81 2.62
C LEU A 221 5.63 -15.46 1.69
N ASP A 222 5.89 -16.73 1.88
CA ASP A 222 6.63 -17.61 0.98
C ASP A 222 5.75 -18.80 0.58
N LEU A 223 6.24 -19.64 -0.32
CA LEU A 223 5.46 -20.78 -0.83
C LEU A 223 5.09 -21.78 0.27
N GLU A 224 5.97 -21.99 1.24
CA GLU A 224 5.72 -22.95 2.34
C GLU A 224 4.62 -22.43 3.27
N ARG A 225 4.60 -21.13 3.54
CA ARG A 225 3.61 -20.48 4.42
C ARG A 225 2.28 -20.17 3.73
N ALA A 226 2.27 -20.09 2.40
CA ALA A 226 1.05 -19.87 1.65
C ALA A 226 0.04 -21.03 1.83
N ASP A 227 0.54 -22.25 2.02
CA ASP A 227 -0.29 -23.44 2.23
C ASP A 227 -0.86 -23.53 3.67
N GLU A 228 -0.37 -22.73 4.62
CA GLU A 228 -0.81 -22.71 6.02
C GLU A 228 -1.93 -21.68 6.30
N LEU A 229 -2.22 -20.78 5.36
CA LEU A 229 -3.11 -19.62 5.49
C LEU A 229 -4.39 -19.78 4.70
#